data_937155d1be392b34f502418e15066fb7
#
_entry.id   937155d1be392b34f502418e15066fb7
#
_cell.length_a   1.000
_cell.length_b   1.000
_cell.length_c   1.000
_cell.angle_alpha   90.00
_cell.angle_beta   90.00
_cell.angle_gamma   90.00
#
_symmetry.space_group_name_H-M   'P 1'
#
loop_
_entity.id
_entity.type
_entity.pdbx_description
1 polymer ?
#
loop_
_entity_poly.entity_id
_entity_poly.type
_entity_poly.pdbx_seq_one_letter_code
_entity_poly.pdbx_strand_id
1 'polypeptide(L)'
;MQRIARFILVCSIPFAVAGIYLASLYHQLEDSFLTRQDFIPTRIYSDVTRVAPGAPRSWVEQRLKALGYSPSRSGENLSFTLHPIRYPESLIPEQHPTWSAAQESKTLHLEFEGTENQSELVSIRIEDSETPEIYLEPELVGSLGAQDKKQVREWVPLADIPPPIWQAILAIEDQHFLDHIGLDWRGLARAILVNLKQLRFAQGGSTITQQLVKNLMERHDKNLFRKINEALLSVLLEFRYTKEEILERYLNEVYLGQIGSLEIHGVSEGAKYFFGKRLAEIDLHEAALMAGLIRGPGYYSPYRYLDRALERQKLVLSKMVETGHIASEEMKEFSRKKIRLAPPQTSANNKAPYFVDFVKAELLRKLEDRYTEETLSEAGLRVYTTLLPHLNSAAQRAVAEGVGSQEKTLEAAKQKALAENARRTKKKALPSPSVSPSPEPELRLEGAMAAVDHRTGFIRALVGGRNYSQTSFNRILNMKRQVGSTFKPIVFLAALQKGKDSAGTPFTPAYPIEDAPFHLTYDRSQPTWSPKNYEPEFEGWITLRRALAHSINTASARLANEVGIREIINTARALGVEGELPEVPSITLGTPELSPVELLKI
;
A
#
# COMPACT_ATOMS: atom_id res chain seq x y z
N MET A 1 -49.98 -45.04 -5.23
CA MET A 1 -49.53 -44.39 -4.00
C MET A 1 -47.99 -44.42 -3.83
N GLN A 2 -47.34 -45.58 -3.85
CA GLN A 2 -45.87 -45.68 -3.64
C GLN A 2 -45.01 -44.88 -4.64
N ARG A 3 -45.38 -44.77 -5.93
CA ARG A 3 -44.63 -43.98 -6.93
C ARG A 3 -44.73 -42.46 -6.67
N ILE A 4 -45.91 -41.99 -6.23
CA ILE A 4 -46.11 -40.57 -5.89
C ILE A 4 -45.35 -40.22 -4.61
N ALA A 5 -45.37 -41.10 -3.59
CA ALA A 5 -44.60 -40.90 -2.35
C ALA A 5 -43.08 -40.85 -2.60
N ARG A 6 -42.55 -41.73 -3.49
CA ARG A 6 -41.13 -41.68 -3.89
C ARG A 6 -40.79 -40.41 -4.68
N PHE A 7 -41.68 -39.97 -5.56
CA PHE A 7 -41.49 -38.73 -6.30
C PHE A 7 -41.46 -37.51 -5.36
N ILE A 8 -42.38 -37.42 -4.41
CA ILE A 8 -42.41 -36.37 -3.39
C ILE A 8 -41.13 -36.41 -2.53
N LEU A 9 -40.70 -37.62 -2.11
CA LEU A 9 -39.49 -37.79 -1.32
C LEU A 9 -38.23 -37.34 -2.10
N VAL A 10 -38.10 -37.72 -3.37
CA VAL A 10 -36.97 -37.30 -4.22
C VAL A 10 -36.97 -35.79 -4.48
N CYS A 11 -38.16 -35.20 -4.66
CA CYS A 11 -38.26 -33.74 -4.83
C CYS A 11 -38.02 -32.96 -3.53
N SER A 12 -38.26 -33.53 -2.35
CA SER A 12 -38.02 -32.85 -1.06
C SER A 12 -36.55 -32.81 -0.65
N ILE A 13 -35.71 -33.75 -1.12
CA ILE A 13 -34.27 -33.79 -0.78
C ILE A 13 -33.53 -32.50 -1.19
N PRO A 14 -33.66 -31.97 -2.43
CA PRO A 14 -33.01 -30.72 -2.81
C PRO A 14 -33.44 -29.52 -1.95
N PHE A 15 -34.73 -29.48 -1.57
CA PHE A 15 -35.25 -28.42 -0.70
C PHE A 15 -34.69 -28.53 0.73
N ALA A 16 -34.57 -29.75 1.26
CA ALA A 16 -33.96 -29.98 2.56
C ALA A 16 -32.48 -29.60 2.56
N VAL A 17 -31.71 -29.97 1.53
CA VAL A 17 -30.31 -29.60 1.39
C VAL A 17 -30.14 -28.06 1.25
N ALA A 18 -30.98 -27.42 0.44
CA ALA A 18 -30.98 -25.97 0.32
C ALA A 18 -31.34 -25.27 1.64
N GLY A 19 -32.31 -25.84 2.39
CA GLY A 19 -32.69 -25.33 3.71
C GLY A 19 -31.55 -25.42 4.74
N ILE A 20 -30.87 -26.57 4.80
CA ILE A 20 -29.70 -26.77 5.68
C ILE A 20 -28.56 -25.79 5.30
N TYR A 21 -28.32 -25.64 4.01
CA TYR A 21 -27.30 -24.69 3.50
C TYR A 21 -27.62 -23.25 3.91
N LEU A 22 -28.86 -22.81 3.69
CA LEU A 22 -29.31 -21.47 4.07
C LEU A 22 -29.27 -21.24 5.59
N ALA A 23 -29.66 -22.25 6.39
CA ALA A 23 -29.57 -22.19 7.84
C ALA A 23 -28.11 -22.04 8.32
N SER A 24 -27.18 -22.76 7.69
CA SER A 24 -25.75 -22.64 7.98
C SER A 24 -25.22 -21.24 7.64
N LEU A 25 -25.58 -20.69 6.47
CA LEU A 25 -25.21 -19.33 6.07
C LEU A 25 -25.82 -18.27 6.98
N TYR A 26 -27.09 -18.48 7.37
CA TYR A 26 -27.76 -17.56 8.29
C TYR A 26 -27.11 -17.56 9.67
N HIS A 27 -26.72 -18.71 10.19
CA HIS A 27 -26.03 -18.81 11.47
C HIS A 27 -24.68 -18.07 11.43
N GLN A 28 -23.90 -18.24 10.37
CA GLN A 28 -22.66 -17.48 10.17
C GLN A 28 -22.91 -15.96 10.11
N LEU A 29 -23.98 -15.54 9.44
CA LEU A 29 -24.37 -14.14 9.34
C LEU A 29 -24.81 -13.59 10.71
N GLU A 30 -25.62 -14.35 11.46
CA GLU A 30 -26.09 -13.96 12.79
C GLU A 30 -24.93 -13.81 13.77
N ASP A 31 -23.99 -14.76 13.76
CA ASP A 31 -22.77 -14.67 14.55
C ASP A 31 -21.99 -13.40 14.20
N SER A 32 -21.79 -13.10 12.91
CA SER A 32 -21.12 -11.88 12.46
C SER A 32 -21.91 -10.61 12.82
N PHE A 33 -23.25 -10.67 12.80
CA PHE A 33 -24.12 -9.55 13.16
C PHE A 33 -24.06 -9.24 14.66
N LEU A 34 -23.99 -10.26 15.51
CA LEU A 34 -23.99 -10.14 16.97
C LEU A 34 -22.59 -9.92 17.55
N THR A 35 -21.57 -10.46 16.90
CA THR A 35 -20.21 -10.49 17.47
C THR A 35 -19.51 -9.14 17.34
N ARG A 36 -19.16 -8.56 18.48
CA ARG A 36 -18.16 -7.51 18.59
C ARG A 36 -16.83 -8.18 18.84
N GLN A 37 -16.02 -8.40 17.81
CA GLN A 37 -14.71 -9.04 18.01
C GLN A 37 -13.72 -8.06 18.62
N ASP A 38 -13.22 -8.35 19.83
CA ASP A 38 -12.01 -7.76 20.38
C ASP A 38 -10.80 -8.33 19.64
N PHE A 39 -10.00 -7.45 19.11
CA PHE A 39 -8.99 -7.76 18.13
C PHE A 39 -7.62 -7.28 18.61
N ILE A 40 -6.63 -8.15 18.60
CA ILE A 40 -5.25 -7.81 18.94
C ILE A 40 -4.45 -7.66 17.64
N PRO A 41 -4.09 -6.44 17.20
CA PRO A 41 -3.38 -6.27 15.95
C PRO A 41 -1.96 -6.84 16.02
N THR A 42 -1.50 -7.40 14.91
CA THR A 42 -0.09 -7.71 14.72
C THR A 42 0.72 -6.42 14.63
N ARG A 43 1.74 -6.26 15.48
CA ARG A 43 2.56 -5.04 15.63
C ARG A 43 3.93 -5.22 15.01
N ILE A 44 4.37 -4.22 14.26
CA ILE A 44 5.66 -4.21 13.57
C ILE A 44 6.57 -3.19 14.24
N TYR A 45 7.74 -3.65 14.65
CA TYR A 45 8.76 -2.88 15.35
C TYR A 45 9.99 -2.69 14.47
N SER A 46 10.71 -1.58 14.69
CA SER A 46 12.01 -1.30 14.08
C SER A 46 13.10 -2.23 14.60
N ASP A 47 14.32 -2.03 14.13
CA ASP A 47 15.53 -2.53 14.80
C ASP A 47 15.81 -1.73 16.08
N VAL A 48 16.64 -2.27 16.95
CA VAL A 48 17.26 -1.53 18.06
C VAL A 48 18.05 -0.33 17.53
N THR A 49 18.07 0.74 18.29
CA THR A 49 18.83 1.92 17.90
C THR A 49 20.12 2.01 18.71
N ARG A 50 21.26 1.80 18.04
CA ARG A 50 22.57 1.98 18.65
C ARG A 50 22.86 3.48 18.82
N VAL A 51 23.26 3.87 20.02
CA VAL A 51 23.72 5.21 20.37
C VAL A 51 25.16 5.12 20.90
N ALA A 52 26.07 5.88 20.30
CA ALA A 52 27.50 5.87 20.64
C ALA A 52 28.05 7.31 20.58
N PRO A 53 29.23 7.58 21.15
CA PRO A 53 29.92 8.86 21.02
C PRO A 53 30.01 9.33 19.56
N GLY A 54 29.89 10.65 19.32
CA GLY A 54 29.77 11.28 18.01
C GLY A 54 28.31 11.40 17.51
N ALA A 55 27.33 10.87 18.25
CA ALA A 55 25.92 11.04 17.87
C ALA A 55 25.45 12.48 18.13
N PRO A 56 24.80 13.15 17.14
CA PRO A 56 24.25 14.50 17.34
C PRO A 56 23.18 14.53 18.43
N ARG A 57 23.24 15.49 19.33
CA ARG A 57 22.27 15.65 20.43
C ARG A 57 20.83 15.68 19.94
N SER A 58 20.56 16.47 18.91
CA SER A 58 19.22 16.59 18.33
C SER A 58 18.65 15.25 17.86
N TRP A 59 19.51 14.39 17.31
CA TRP A 59 19.11 13.04 16.88
C TRP A 59 18.82 12.13 18.08
N VAL A 60 19.67 12.18 19.13
CA VAL A 60 19.45 11.39 20.36
C VAL A 60 18.12 11.81 21.04
N GLU A 61 17.91 13.10 21.23
CA GLU A 61 16.68 13.62 21.83
C GLU A 61 15.42 13.23 21.02
N GLN A 62 15.51 13.27 19.69
CA GLN A 62 14.41 12.84 18.83
C GLN A 62 14.10 11.35 18.99
N ARG A 63 15.13 10.51 19.16
CA ARG A 63 14.94 9.07 19.40
C ARG A 63 14.31 8.82 20.76
N LEU A 64 14.83 9.43 21.81
CA LEU A 64 14.26 9.34 23.16
C LEU A 64 12.80 9.75 23.20
N LYS A 65 12.46 10.88 22.56
CA LYS A 65 11.08 11.36 22.46
C LYS A 65 10.18 10.38 21.70
N ALA A 66 10.67 9.77 20.61
CA ALA A 66 9.90 8.80 19.82
C ALA A 66 9.56 7.53 20.62
N LEU A 67 10.39 7.19 21.60
CA LEU A 67 10.22 6.06 22.52
C LEU A 67 9.47 6.44 23.80
N GLY A 68 9.05 7.70 23.96
CA GLY A 68 8.28 8.18 25.11
C GLY A 68 9.12 8.56 26.33
N TYR A 69 10.44 8.65 26.18
CA TYR A 69 11.31 9.15 27.25
C TYR A 69 11.15 10.66 27.45
N SER A 70 11.24 11.08 28.70
CA SER A 70 11.29 12.50 29.11
C SER A 70 12.59 12.72 29.90
N PRO A 71 13.73 12.89 29.21
CA PRO A 71 15.00 13.01 29.90
C PRO A 71 15.06 14.29 30.73
N SER A 72 15.66 14.18 31.92
CA SER A 72 16.04 15.34 32.73
C SER A 72 17.26 16.03 32.10
N ARG A 73 17.25 17.35 32.08
CA ARG A 73 18.34 18.17 31.54
C ARG A 73 19.13 18.82 32.69
N SER A 74 20.45 18.65 32.69
CA SER A 74 21.36 19.36 33.58
C SER A 74 22.47 19.99 32.74
N GLY A 75 22.31 21.27 32.35
CA GLY A 75 23.16 21.92 31.39
C GLY A 75 23.11 21.24 30.03
N GLU A 76 24.27 20.78 29.55
CA GLU A 76 24.37 20.04 28.28
C GLU A 76 24.09 18.52 28.43
N ASN A 77 23.95 18.02 29.64
CA ASN A 77 23.77 16.60 29.94
C ASN A 77 22.31 16.19 29.95
N LEU A 78 22.04 14.96 29.50
CA LEU A 78 20.74 14.31 29.58
C LEU A 78 20.83 13.11 30.50
N SER A 79 19.81 12.92 31.35
CA SER A 79 19.67 11.70 32.14
C SER A 79 18.25 11.16 32.03
N PHE A 80 18.11 9.84 31.94
CA PHE A 80 16.83 9.14 31.86
C PHE A 80 16.97 7.69 32.34
N THR A 81 15.86 7.14 32.83
CA THR A 81 15.79 5.74 33.27
C THR A 81 15.34 4.86 32.11
N LEU A 82 16.04 3.78 31.83
CA LEU A 82 15.62 2.82 30.80
C LEU A 82 14.32 2.13 31.17
N HIS A 83 13.42 2.03 30.20
CA HIS A 83 12.22 1.22 30.33
C HIS A 83 12.60 -0.27 30.38
N PRO A 84 11.89 -1.12 31.15
CA PRO A 84 12.09 -2.55 31.14
C PRO A 84 11.92 -3.10 29.73
N ILE A 85 12.96 -3.71 29.20
CA ILE A 85 12.95 -4.25 27.84
C ILE A 85 12.12 -5.53 27.82
N ARG A 86 11.11 -5.58 26.94
CA ARG A 86 10.24 -6.73 26.75
C ARG A 86 10.31 -7.26 25.31
N TYR A 87 11.48 -7.42 24.76
CA TYR A 87 11.68 -8.01 23.43
C TYR A 87 12.67 -9.18 23.47
N PRO A 88 12.73 -10.03 22.43
CA PRO A 88 13.60 -11.20 22.43
C PRO A 88 15.08 -10.85 22.66
N GLU A 89 15.76 -11.64 23.47
CA GLU A 89 17.19 -11.51 23.79
C GLU A 89 18.09 -11.51 22.54
N SER A 90 17.62 -12.13 21.46
CA SER A 90 18.33 -12.17 20.17
C SER A 90 18.53 -10.82 19.48
N LEU A 91 17.84 -9.75 19.91
CA LEU A 91 17.95 -8.41 19.33
C LEU A 91 19.08 -7.57 19.92
N ILE A 92 19.53 -7.88 21.11
CA ILE A 92 20.72 -7.29 21.74
C ILE A 92 21.62 -8.43 22.19
N PRO A 93 22.93 -8.33 22.04
CA PRO A 93 23.85 -9.32 22.59
C PRO A 93 23.60 -9.52 24.10
N GLU A 94 23.44 -10.75 24.56
CA GLU A 94 23.07 -11.11 25.95
C GLU A 94 23.99 -10.51 27.01
N GLN A 95 25.25 -10.24 26.65
CA GLN A 95 26.28 -9.68 27.55
C GLN A 95 26.36 -8.15 27.48
N HIS A 96 25.49 -7.48 26.71
CA HIS A 96 25.59 -6.03 26.57
C HIS A 96 25.10 -5.31 27.84
N PRO A 97 25.84 -4.30 28.34
CA PRO A 97 25.45 -3.56 29.56
C PRO A 97 24.06 -2.96 29.53
N THR A 98 23.56 -2.54 28.36
CA THR A 98 22.21 -2.00 28.19
C THR A 98 21.11 -3.01 28.53
N TRP A 99 21.31 -4.31 28.23
CA TRP A 99 20.35 -5.36 28.53
C TRP A 99 20.15 -5.49 30.05
N SER A 100 21.24 -5.66 30.78
CA SER A 100 21.23 -5.72 32.25
C SER A 100 20.66 -4.45 32.86
N ALA A 101 21.09 -3.27 32.38
CA ALA A 101 20.60 -1.98 32.85
C ALA A 101 19.10 -1.78 32.66
N ALA A 102 18.55 -2.25 31.54
CA ALA A 102 17.11 -2.15 31.26
C ALA A 102 16.29 -3.11 32.16
N GLN A 103 16.78 -4.30 32.45
CA GLN A 103 16.11 -5.23 33.38
C GLN A 103 16.00 -4.67 34.80
N GLU A 104 17.03 -3.94 35.22
CA GLU A 104 17.12 -3.34 36.56
C GLU A 104 16.59 -1.90 36.62
N SER A 105 16.10 -1.36 35.52
CA SER A 105 15.61 0.05 35.39
C SER A 105 16.66 1.09 35.84
N LYS A 106 17.90 0.89 35.42
CA LYS A 106 19.00 1.82 35.75
C LYS A 106 18.93 3.11 34.99
N THR A 107 19.52 4.16 35.57
CA THR A 107 19.59 5.50 34.99
C THR A 107 20.79 5.62 34.06
N LEU A 108 20.57 6.19 32.90
CA LEU A 108 21.59 6.53 31.92
C LEU A 108 21.91 8.03 32.00
N HIS A 109 23.19 8.35 31.87
CA HIS A 109 23.72 9.70 31.79
C HIS A 109 24.44 9.85 30.45
N LEU A 110 24.01 10.84 29.65
CA LEU A 110 24.60 11.20 28.36
C LEU A 110 25.21 12.59 28.47
N GLU A 111 26.51 12.69 28.18
CA GLU A 111 27.25 13.95 28.21
C GLU A 111 27.50 14.42 26.78
N PHE A 112 27.20 15.67 26.50
CA PHE A 112 27.35 16.28 25.18
C PHE A 112 28.34 17.45 25.27
N GLU A 113 29.14 17.65 24.20
CA GLU A 113 30.01 18.80 24.04
C GLU A 113 29.70 19.51 22.72
N GLY A 114 29.81 20.85 22.71
CA GLY A 114 29.59 21.67 21.52
C GLY A 114 28.65 22.84 21.78
N THR A 115 28.24 23.53 20.73
CA THR A 115 27.23 24.59 20.79
C THR A 115 25.82 23.99 20.64
N GLU A 116 24.79 24.67 21.13
CA GLU A 116 23.38 24.18 21.24
C GLU A 116 22.85 23.52 19.96
N ASN A 117 23.32 23.91 18.76
CA ASN A 117 22.92 23.33 17.48
C ASN A 117 23.92 22.32 16.88
N GLN A 118 25.11 22.17 17.46
CA GLN A 118 26.18 21.29 16.97
C GLN A 118 26.83 20.50 18.12
N SER A 119 26.07 20.16 19.14
CA SER A 119 26.60 19.34 20.23
C SER A 119 26.52 17.85 19.89
N GLU A 120 27.61 17.13 20.18
CA GLU A 120 27.75 15.70 19.95
C GLU A 120 27.93 14.96 21.27
N LEU A 121 27.47 13.73 21.32
CA LEU A 121 27.63 12.84 22.46
C LEU A 121 29.11 12.47 22.65
N VAL A 122 29.65 12.69 23.83
CA VAL A 122 31.06 12.38 24.14
C VAL A 122 31.20 11.22 25.12
N SER A 123 30.27 11.09 26.08
CA SER A 123 30.33 10.05 27.10
C SER A 123 28.95 9.47 27.40
N ILE A 124 28.92 8.17 27.68
CA ILE A 124 27.73 7.44 28.08
C ILE A 124 28.03 6.70 29.37
N ARG A 125 27.21 6.92 30.41
CA ARG A 125 27.34 6.20 31.70
C ARG A 125 26.02 5.55 32.07
N ILE A 126 26.12 4.32 32.59
CA ILE A 126 25.02 3.60 33.24
C ILE A 126 25.30 3.65 34.74
N GLU A 127 24.50 4.41 35.47
CA GLU A 127 24.83 4.82 36.85
C GLU A 127 26.25 5.43 36.89
N ASP A 128 27.17 4.78 37.57
CA ASP A 128 28.55 5.24 37.71
C ASP A 128 29.53 4.56 36.72
N SER A 129 29.07 3.66 35.85
CA SER A 129 29.91 2.88 34.94
C SER A 129 29.86 3.42 33.51
N GLU A 130 31.01 3.75 32.94
CA GLU A 130 31.14 4.16 31.55
C GLU A 130 30.91 2.99 30.58
N THR A 131 30.21 3.24 29.48
CA THR A 131 29.98 2.28 28.40
C THR A 131 30.26 2.91 27.04
N PRO A 132 30.84 2.16 26.08
CA PRO A 132 31.16 2.70 24.76
C PRO A 132 29.90 2.95 23.92
N GLU A 133 28.78 2.31 24.22
CA GLU A 133 27.52 2.43 23.47
C GLU A 133 26.34 1.92 24.29
N ILE A 134 25.15 2.31 23.85
CA ILE A 134 23.89 1.77 24.34
C ILE A 134 22.95 1.42 23.18
N TYR A 135 21.99 0.55 23.44
CA TYR A 135 20.92 0.20 22.51
C TYR A 135 19.58 0.64 23.09
N LEU A 136 18.90 1.54 22.38
CA LEU A 136 17.52 1.89 22.68
C LEU A 136 16.59 0.85 22.06
N GLU A 137 15.44 0.64 22.69
CA GLU A 137 14.45 -0.33 22.29
C GLU A 137 13.89 -0.11 20.89
N PRO A 138 13.37 -1.18 20.24
CA PRO A 138 12.68 -1.09 18.97
C PRO A 138 11.46 -0.17 19.06
N GLU A 139 11.34 0.73 18.10
CA GLU A 139 10.21 1.65 17.96
C GLU A 139 9.05 0.97 17.23
N LEU A 140 7.81 1.14 17.70
CA LEU A 140 6.63 0.73 16.95
C LEU A 140 6.53 1.56 15.66
N VAL A 141 6.66 0.91 14.50
CA VAL A 141 6.63 1.55 13.18
C VAL A 141 5.31 1.38 12.47
N GLY A 142 4.51 0.39 12.85
CA GLY A 142 3.18 0.17 12.33
C GLY A 142 2.52 -1.09 12.88
N SER A 143 1.28 -1.33 12.46
CA SER A 143 0.54 -2.55 12.77
C SER A 143 -0.19 -3.07 11.54
N LEU A 144 -0.40 -4.38 11.48
CA LEU A 144 -1.26 -5.03 10.49
C LEU A 144 -2.68 -5.08 11.03
N GLY A 145 -3.64 -4.96 10.12
CA GLY A 145 -5.05 -4.90 10.48
C GLY A 145 -5.51 -3.49 10.83
N ALA A 146 -6.82 -3.35 11.02
CA ALA A 146 -7.39 -2.08 11.44
C ALA A 146 -6.68 -1.64 12.71
N GLN A 147 -5.98 -0.54 12.61
CA GLN A 147 -5.31 0.07 13.73
C GLN A 147 -6.33 0.28 14.82
N ASP A 148 -6.09 -0.37 15.94
CA ASP A 148 -6.90 -0.22 17.14
C ASP A 148 -8.42 -0.24 16.89
N LYS A 149 -9.00 -1.42 16.61
CA LYS A 149 -10.46 -1.59 16.71
C LYS A 149 -11.01 -1.07 18.05
N LYS A 150 -10.18 -0.94 19.08
CA LYS A 150 -10.53 -0.25 20.33
C LYS A 150 -10.61 1.26 20.24
N GLN A 151 -9.91 1.91 19.29
CA GLN A 151 -9.95 3.37 19.12
C GLN A 151 -10.71 3.83 17.87
N VAL A 152 -10.91 2.95 16.89
CA VAL A 152 -11.37 3.31 15.54
C VAL A 152 -12.81 2.89 15.28
N ARG A 153 -13.43 2.05 16.10
CA ARG A 153 -14.86 1.77 16.06
C ARG A 153 -15.52 2.22 17.36
N GLU A 154 -15.78 3.48 17.45
CA GLU A 154 -16.79 3.96 18.34
C GLU A 154 -18.13 3.56 17.75
N TRP A 155 -18.73 2.50 18.31
CA TRP A 155 -20.09 2.13 17.97
C TRP A 155 -21.01 3.27 18.40
N VAL A 156 -21.75 3.81 17.45
CA VAL A 156 -22.69 4.89 17.71
C VAL A 156 -24.10 4.36 17.55
N PRO A 157 -24.92 4.36 18.61
CA PRO A 157 -26.34 4.03 18.52
C PRO A 157 -27.05 4.91 17.49
N LEU A 158 -28.04 4.40 16.78
CA LEU A 158 -28.77 5.15 15.77
C LEU A 158 -29.36 6.47 16.32
N ALA A 159 -29.80 6.45 17.57
CA ALA A 159 -30.33 7.63 18.26
C ALA A 159 -29.31 8.79 18.38
N ASP A 160 -28.03 8.46 18.42
CA ASP A 160 -26.93 9.42 18.54
C ASP A 160 -26.34 9.83 17.18
N ILE A 161 -26.80 9.21 16.08
CA ILE A 161 -26.38 9.57 14.72
C ILE A 161 -27.28 10.69 14.19
N PRO A 162 -26.73 11.87 13.88
CA PRO A 162 -27.51 12.98 13.35
C PRO A 162 -28.35 12.61 12.12
N PRO A 163 -29.66 12.97 12.08
CA PRO A 163 -30.54 12.61 10.98
C PRO A 163 -30.02 12.96 9.58
N PRO A 164 -29.34 14.08 9.31
CA PRO A 164 -28.82 14.39 7.98
C PRO A 164 -27.89 13.32 7.42
N ILE A 165 -27.18 12.56 8.27
CA ILE A 165 -26.21 11.54 7.84
C ILE A 165 -26.93 10.33 7.27
N TRP A 166 -27.84 9.70 8.04
CA TRP A 166 -28.55 8.54 7.57
C TRP A 166 -29.59 8.88 6.50
N GLN A 167 -30.21 10.07 6.53
CA GLN A 167 -31.10 10.54 5.47
C GLN A 167 -30.36 10.71 4.13
N ALA A 168 -29.15 11.26 4.13
CA ALA A 168 -28.34 11.37 2.90
C ALA A 168 -27.99 9.99 2.33
N ILE A 169 -27.67 9.03 3.20
CA ILE A 169 -27.36 7.66 2.81
C ILE A 169 -28.61 6.94 2.24
N LEU A 170 -29.75 7.03 2.94
CA LEU A 170 -30.98 6.46 2.45
C LEU A 170 -31.39 7.06 1.10
N ALA A 171 -31.33 8.38 0.96
CA ALA A 171 -31.72 9.07 -0.27
C ALA A 171 -30.93 8.63 -1.51
N ILE A 172 -29.65 8.25 -1.36
CA ILE A 172 -28.79 7.87 -2.49
C ILE A 172 -28.67 6.35 -2.69
N GLU A 173 -28.69 5.57 -1.65
CA GLU A 173 -28.46 4.12 -1.69
C GLU A 173 -29.77 3.33 -1.73
N ASP A 174 -30.78 3.74 -0.96
CA ASP A 174 -32.03 2.96 -0.79
C ASP A 174 -33.21 3.83 -0.33
N GLN A 175 -33.84 4.53 -1.28
CA GLN A 175 -34.92 5.48 -1.01
C GLN A 175 -36.16 4.84 -0.38
N HIS A 176 -36.36 3.55 -0.57
CA HIS A 176 -37.52 2.79 -0.08
C HIS A 176 -37.14 1.81 1.03
N PHE A 177 -36.03 2.05 1.72
CA PHE A 177 -35.51 1.17 2.76
C PHE A 177 -36.58 0.78 3.79
N LEU A 178 -37.41 1.73 4.19
CA LEU A 178 -38.47 1.50 5.20
C LEU A 178 -39.70 0.73 4.66
N ASP A 179 -39.84 0.61 3.32
CA ASP A 179 -41.04 0.08 2.68
C ASP A 179 -40.92 -1.36 2.19
N HIS A 180 -39.72 -1.90 2.11
CA HIS A 180 -39.46 -3.24 1.60
C HIS A 180 -38.90 -4.20 2.67
N ILE A 181 -38.92 -5.50 2.40
CA ILE A 181 -38.41 -6.57 3.27
C ILE A 181 -37.11 -7.16 2.70
N GLY A 182 -36.02 -6.37 2.74
CA GLY A 182 -34.67 -6.77 2.26
C GLY A 182 -34.45 -6.63 0.76
N LEU A 183 -35.50 -6.63 -0.06
CA LEU A 183 -35.45 -6.52 -1.52
C LEU A 183 -36.41 -5.43 -2.01
N ASP A 184 -35.91 -4.45 -2.74
CA ASP A 184 -36.74 -3.48 -3.46
C ASP A 184 -37.04 -3.98 -4.89
N TRP A 185 -38.16 -4.71 -5.04
CA TRP A 185 -38.60 -5.22 -6.34
C TRP A 185 -38.91 -4.12 -7.36
N ARG A 186 -39.38 -2.96 -6.89
CA ARG A 186 -39.69 -1.80 -7.74
C ARG A 186 -38.40 -1.15 -8.24
N GLY A 187 -37.42 -0.98 -7.36
CA GLY A 187 -36.11 -0.47 -7.69
C GLY A 187 -35.35 -1.40 -8.62
N LEU A 188 -35.43 -2.72 -8.40
CA LEU A 188 -34.81 -3.73 -9.26
C LEU A 188 -35.40 -3.72 -10.67
N ALA A 189 -36.72 -3.69 -10.81
CA ALA A 189 -37.39 -3.61 -12.11
C ALA A 189 -37.02 -2.32 -12.86
N ARG A 190 -36.99 -1.19 -12.16
CA ARG A 190 -36.55 0.10 -12.72
C ARG A 190 -35.08 0.05 -13.18
N ALA A 191 -34.19 -0.50 -12.36
CA ALA A 191 -32.77 -0.62 -12.70
C ALA A 191 -32.56 -1.50 -13.94
N ILE A 192 -33.28 -2.61 -14.08
CA ILE A 192 -33.25 -3.49 -15.26
C ILE A 192 -33.70 -2.71 -16.50
N LEU A 193 -34.80 -1.97 -16.44
CA LEU A 193 -35.32 -1.19 -17.56
C LEU A 193 -34.34 -0.08 -17.99
N VAL A 194 -33.73 0.63 -17.05
CA VAL A 194 -32.75 1.70 -17.34
C VAL A 194 -31.46 1.10 -17.94
N ASN A 195 -30.96 0.00 -17.39
CA ASN A 195 -29.75 -0.66 -17.88
C ASN A 195 -29.96 -1.24 -19.29
N LEU A 196 -31.13 -1.81 -19.58
CA LEU A 196 -31.52 -2.26 -20.92
C LEU A 196 -31.60 -1.11 -21.93
N LYS A 197 -32.20 0.03 -21.54
CA LYS A 197 -32.30 1.21 -22.41
C LYS A 197 -30.94 1.84 -22.72
N GLN A 198 -30.00 1.80 -21.77
CA GLN A 198 -28.70 2.46 -21.91
C GLN A 198 -27.58 1.51 -22.38
N LEU A 199 -27.86 0.20 -22.55
CA LEU A 199 -26.89 -0.85 -22.90
C LEU A 199 -25.62 -0.83 -22.03
N ARG A 200 -25.75 -0.36 -20.77
CA ARG A 200 -24.67 -0.29 -19.79
C ARG A 200 -25.23 -0.38 -18.36
N PHE A 201 -24.41 -0.83 -17.42
CA PHE A 201 -24.76 -0.86 -15.99
C PHE A 201 -24.75 0.55 -15.40
N ALA A 202 -25.81 1.32 -15.64
CA ALA A 202 -25.93 2.72 -15.23
C ALA A 202 -26.53 2.87 -13.82
N GLN A 203 -27.43 1.94 -13.40
CA GLN A 203 -28.11 2.01 -12.11
C GLN A 203 -27.98 0.67 -11.34
N GLY A 204 -27.59 0.76 -10.06
CA GLY A 204 -27.57 -0.36 -9.13
C GLY A 204 -28.96 -0.54 -8.48
N GLY A 205 -29.34 -1.78 -8.20
CA GLY A 205 -30.62 -2.10 -7.55
C GLY A 205 -30.42 -2.93 -6.28
N SER A 206 -29.29 -2.76 -5.57
CA SER A 206 -29.05 -3.45 -4.28
C SER A 206 -29.49 -2.57 -3.13
N THR A 207 -30.23 -3.16 -2.18
CA THR A 207 -30.70 -2.50 -0.96
C THR A 207 -29.59 -2.36 0.10
N ILE A 208 -29.80 -1.51 1.10
CA ILE A 208 -28.92 -1.38 2.27
C ILE A 208 -28.75 -2.72 2.98
N THR A 209 -29.82 -3.49 3.15
CA THR A 209 -29.76 -4.81 3.78
C THR A 209 -28.88 -5.77 2.98
N GLN A 210 -28.98 -5.77 1.64
CA GLN A 210 -28.08 -6.56 0.78
C GLN A 210 -26.61 -6.12 0.87
N GLN A 211 -26.36 -4.82 0.97
CA GLN A 211 -25.02 -4.30 1.16
C GLN A 211 -24.45 -4.70 2.53
N LEU A 212 -25.27 -4.65 3.59
CA LEU A 212 -24.88 -5.09 4.93
C LEU A 212 -24.53 -6.58 4.95
N VAL A 213 -25.42 -7.44 4.40
CA VAL A 213 -25.15 -8.89 4.27
C VAL A 213 -23.85 -9.16 3.53
N LYS A 214 -23.63 -8.47 2.41
CA LYS A 214 -22.38 -8.57 1.65
C LYS A 214 -21.16 -8.22 2.50
N ASN A 215 -21.22 -7.13 3.27
CA ASN A 215 -20.11 -6.66 4.10
C ASN A 215 -19.81 -7.63 5.26
N LEU A 216 -20.86 -8.12 5.94
CA LEU A 216 -20.72 -9.07 7.05
C LEU A 216 -20.22 -10.45 6.62
N MET A 217 -20.56 -10.90 5.41
CA MET A 217 -20.14 -12.21 4.89
C MET A 217 -18.75 -12.19 4.23
N GLU A 218 -18.09 -11.03 4.10
CA GLU A 218 -16.73 -10.83 3.57
C GLU A 218 -16.43 -11.57 2.24
N ARG A 219 -17.47 -11.93 1.47
CA ARG A 219 -17.33 -12.68 0.22
C ARG A 219 -17.13 -11.76 -0.98
N HIS A 220 -15.93 -11.80 -1.56
CA HIS A 220 -15.54 -10.96 -2.71
C HIS A 220 -15.80 -11.61 -4.08
N ASP A 221 -16.28 -12.86 -4.14
CA ASP A 221 -16.54 -13.58 -5.37
C ASP A 221 -17.65 -12.93 -6.21
N LYS A 222 -17.37 -12.67 -7.48
CA LYS A 222 -18.34 -12.08 -8.41
C LYS A 222 -19.10 -13.18 -9.18
N ASN A 223 -20.01 -13.89 -8.54
CA ASN A 223 -20.86 -14.87 -9.20
C ASN A 223 -22.35 -14.66 -8.89
N LEU A 224 -23.20 -15.20 -9.76
CA LEU A 224 -24.66 -15.06 -9.65
C LEU A 224 -25.19 -15.76 -8.38
N PHE A 225 -24.59 -16.87 -8.00
CA PHE A 225 -25.00 -17.65 -6.83
C PHE A 225 -24.82 -16.85 -5.53
N ARG A 226 -23.73 -16.12 -5.41
CA ARG A 226 -23.52 -15.18 -4.30
C ARG A 226 -24.65 -14.14 -4.23
N LYS A 227 -25.06 -13.57 -5.38
CA LYS A 227 -26.13 -12.55 -5.40
C LYS A 227 -27.49 -13.10 -4.98
N ILE A 228 -27.77 -14.36 -5.28
CA ILE A 228 -28.97 -15.05 -4.81
C ILE A 228 -28.90 -15.25 -3.28
N ASN A 229 -27.76 -15.68 -2.75
CA ASN A 229 -27.57 -15.84 -1.31
C ASN A 229 -27.70 -14.50 -0.56
N GLU A 230 -27.10 -13.42 -1.08
CA GLU A 230 -27.28 -12.08 -0.52
C GLU A 230 -28.76 -11.69 -0.44
N ALA A 231 -29.50 -11.93 -1.51
CA ALA A 231 -30.93 -11.61 -1.56
C ALA A 231 -31.75 -12.41 -0.52
N LEU A 232 -31.51 -13.72 -0.44
CA LEU A 232 -32.20 -14.60 0.50
C LEU A 232 -31.85 -14.25 1.96
N LEU A 233 -30.57 -14.05 2.25
CA LEU A 233 -30.11 -13.68 3.59
C LEU A 233 -30.61 -12.30 4.01
N SER A 234 -30.75 -11.36 3.05
CA SER A 234 -31.31 -10.03 3.34
C SER A 234 -32.76 -10.10 3.78
N VAL A 235 -33.55 -10.96 3.14
CA VAL A 235 -34.95 -11.21 3.56
C VAL A 235 -34.98 -11.85 4.95
N LEU A 236 -34.16 -12.87 5.20
CA LEU A 236 -34.10 -13.54 6.50
C LEU A 236 -33.67 -12.58 7.61
N LEU A 237 -32.71 -11.68 7.33
CA LEU A 237 -32.25 -10.68 8.29
C LEU A 237 -33.40 -9.74 8.70
N GLU A 238 -34.19 -9.26 7.74
CA GLU A 238 -35.34 -8.39 8.02
C GLU A 238 -36.53 -9.05 8.68
N PHE A 239 -36.61 -10.38 8.65
CA PHE A 239 -37.56 -11.10 9.50
C PHE A 239 -37.14 -11.19 10.97
N ARG A 240 -35.84 -11.03 11.26
CA ARG A 240 -35.28 -11.20 12.59
C ARG A 240 -35.00 -9.89 13.31
N TYR A 241 -34.59 -8.86 12.57
CA TYR A 241 -34.16 -7.55 13.09
C TYR A 241 -35.00 -6.42 12.52
N THR A 242 -35.17 -5.36 13.31
CA THR A 242 -35.91 -4.16 12.90
C THR A 242 -35.12 -3.33 11.88
N LYS A 243 -35.82 -2.44 11.20
CA LYS A 243 -35.18 -1.49 10.27
C LYS A 243 -34.14 -0.62 10.94
N GLU A 244 -34.42 -0.20 12.17
CA GLU A 244 -33.53 0.60 13.00
C GLU A 244 -32.25 -0.16 13.35
N GLU A 245 -32.37 -1.42 13.77
CA GLU A 245 -31.20 -2.28 14.06
C GLU A 245 -30.34 -2.53 12.84
N ILE A 246 -30.95 -2.79 11.68
CA ILE A 246 -30.26 -3.00 10.40
C ILE A 246 -29.56 -1.71 9.97
N LEU A 247 -30.23 -0.56 10.07
CA LEU A 247 -29.66 0.74 9.71
C LEU A 247 -28.51 1.11 10.65
N GLU A 248 -28.67 0.93 11.96
CA GLU A 248 -27.61 1.15 12.93
C GLU A 248 -26.38 0.33 12.60
N ARG A 249 -26.56 -0.98 12.34
CA ARG A 249 -25.47 -1.87 11.96
C ARG A 249 -24.79 -1.41 10.68
N TYR A 250 -25.57 -1.06 9.66
CA TYR A 250 -25.04 -0.60 8.38
C TYR A 250 -24.20 0.68 8.51
N LEU A 251 -24.71 1.68 9.26
CA LEU A 251 -24.03 2.96 9.46
C LEU A 251 -22.69 2.80 10.22
N ASN A 252 -22.58 1.79 11.06
CA ASN A 252 -21.34 1.46 11.78
C ASN A 252 -20.38 0.55 11.00
N GLU A 253 -20.86 -0.11 9.92
CA GLU A 253 -20.06 -1.06 9.11
C GLU A 253 -19.73 -0.55 7.70
N VAL A 254 -20.40 0.49 7.21
CA VAL A 254 -20.25 0.94 5.82
C VAL A 254 -18.81 1.35 5.54
N TYR A 255 -18.24 0.80 4.45
CA TYR A 255 -16.89 1.13 4.00
C TYR A 255 -16.88 2.48 3.26
N LEU A 256 -16.11 3.44 3.76
CA LEU A 256 -16.03 4.81 3.24
C LEU A 256 -14.71 5.14 2.56
N GLY A 257 -13.72 4.29 2.66
CA GLY A 257 -12.43 4.52 2.02
C GLY A 257 -11.27 3.80 2.67
N GLN A 258 -10.08 4.04 2.13
CA GLN A 258 -8.84 3.43 2.60
C GLN A 258 -7.71 4.45 2.60
N ILE A 259 -6.88 4.40 3.64
CA ILE A 259 -5.63 5.15 3.76
C ILE A 259 -4.52 4.17 4.03
N GLY A 260 -3.73 3.89 3.01
CA GLY A 260 -2.73 2.85 3.16
C GLY A 260 -3.40 1.51 3.45
N SER A 261 -3.01 0.88 4.54
CA SER A 261 -3.60 -0.35 5.04
C SER A 261 -4.83 -0.13 5.94
N LEU A 262 -5.17 1.14 6.26
CA LEU A 262 -6.31 1.46 7.13
C LEU A 262 -7.58 1.61 6.32
N GLU A 263 -8.54 0.74 6.54
CA GLU A 263 -9.89 0.86 6.03
C GLU A 263 -10.74 1.74 6.94
N ILE A 264 -11.51 2.63 6.34
CA ILE A 264 -12.41 3.55 7.04
C ILE A 264 -13.80 2.94 6.99
N HIS A 265 -14.24 2.40 8.10
CA HIS A 265 -15.56 1.83 8.28
C HIS A 265 -16.38 2.65 9.27
N GLY A 266 -17.68 2.79 8.97
CA GLY A 266 -18.65 3.50 9.78
C GLY A 266 -18.60 5.02 9.63
N VAL A 267 -19.76 5.62 9.85
CA VAL A 267 -19.95 7.08 9.69
C VAL A 267 -19.18 7.90 10.72
N SER A 268 -18.96 7.37 11.94
CA SER A 268 -18.18 8.06 12.98
C SER A 268 -16.72 8.20 12.57
N GLU A 269 -16.11 7.13 12.08
CA GLU A 269 -14.73 7.16 11.56
C GLU A 269 -14.62 8.01 10.30
N GLY A 270 -15.63 7.95 9.41
CA GLY A 270 -15.69 8.83 8.25
C GLY A 270 -15.68 10.30 8.64
N ALA A 271 -16.44 10.71 9.65
CA ALA A 271 -16.49 12.08 10.16
C ALA A 271 -15.12 12.55 10.69
N LYS A 272 -14.50 11.75 11.53
CA LYS A 272 -13.16 12.03 12.08
C LYS A 272 -12.12 12.12 10.97
N TYR A 273 -12.15 11.16 10.05
CA TYR A 273 -11.14 11.05 9.01
C TYR A 273 -11.22 12.16 7.97
N PHE A 274 -12.40 12.36 7.38
CA PHE A 274 -12.53 13.33 6.30
C PHE A 274 -12.58 14.78 6.80
N PHE A 275 -13.13 15.01 7.99
CA PHE A 275 -13.42 16.38 8.46
C PHE A 275 -12.74 16.72 9.79
N GLY A 276 -12.16 15.76 10.52
CA GLY A 276 -11.58 15.97 11.84
C GLY A 276 -12.63 16.37 12.89
N LYS A 277 -13.90 15.99 12.67
CA LYS A 277 -15.05 16.37 13.47
C LYS A 277 -15.64 15.17 14.21
N ARG A 278 -16.29 15.43 15.34
CA ARG A 278 -17.19 14.45 15.96
C ARG A 278 -18.44 14.31 15.10
N LEU A 279 -19.08 13.15 15.17
CA LEU A 279 -20.25 12.86 14.33
C LEU A 279 -21.37 13.90 14.50
N ALA A 280 -21.59 14.38 15.72
CA ALA A 280 -22.57 15.41 16.03
C ALA A 280 -22.28 16.79 15.42
N GLU A 281 -21.06 17.03 14.94
CA GLU A 281 -20.61 18.31 14.35
C GLU A 281 -20.63 18.29 12.81
N ILE A 282 -21.10 17.21 12.23
CA ILE A 282 -21.17 17.05 10.76
C ILE A 282 -22.35 17.84 10.20
N ASP A 283 -22.04 18.76 9.31
CA ASP A 283 -23.02 19.52 8.55
C ASP A 283 -23.64 18.70 7.41
N LEU A 284 -24.83 19.11 6.93
CA LEU A 284 -25.54 18.43 5.86
C LEU A 284 -24.69 18.24 4.58
N HIS A 285 -23.91 19.26 4.17
CA HIS A 285 -23.07 19.17 2.99
C HIS A 285 -21.91 18.17 3.16
N GLU A 286 -21.40 17.99 4.37
CA GLU A 286 -20.40 16.99 4.72
C GLU A 286 -21.03 15.59 4.76
N ALA A 287 -22.23 15.44 5.34
CA ALA A 287 -23.01 14.22 5.34
C ALA A 287 -23.30 13.73 3.91
N ALA A 288 -23.72 14.66 3.02
CA ALA A 288 -23.95 14.35 1.61
C ALA A 288 -22.67 13.91 0.87
N LEU A 289 -21.51 14.49 1.21
CA LEU A 289 -20.23 14.03 0.67
C LEU A 289 -19.95 12.59 1.11
N MET A 290 -20.04 12.29 2.40
CA MET A 290 -19.80 10.93 2.92
C MET A 290 -20.72 9.90 2.27
N ALA A 291 -22.02 10.18 2.17
CA ALA A 291 -22.98 9.32 1.49
C ALA A 291 -22.59 9.06 0.03
N GLY A 292 -22.06 10.08 -0.65
CA GLY A 292 -21.55 9.98 -2.02
C GLY A 292 -20.38 9.01 -2.19
N LEU A 293 -19.54 8.84 -1.18
CA LEU A 293 -18.36 7.98 -1.23
C LEU A 293 -18.72 6.48 -1.27
N ILE A 294 -19.84 6.07 -0.70
CA ILE A 294 -20.23 4.67 -0.49
C ILE A 294 -20.20 3.87 -1.81
N ARG A 295 -20.66 4.46 -2.91
CA ARG A 295 -20.71 3.80 -4.22
C ARG A 295 -19.35 3.33 -4.74
N GLY A 296 -18.27 4.01 -4.35
CA GLY A 296 -16.93 3.70 -4.82
C GLY A 296 -15.89 4.59 -4.14
N PRO A 297 -15.53 4.29 -2.89
CA PRO A 297 -14.68 5.16 -2.08
C PRO A 297 -13.33 5.50 -2.71
N GLY A 298 -12.72 4.57 -3.44
CA GLY A 298 -11.47 4.82 -4.15
C GLY A 298 -11.64 5.76 -5.36
N TYR A 299 -12.77 5.65 -6.09
CA TYR A 299 -13.05 6.46 -7.27
C TYR A 299 -13.51 7.89 -6.91
N TYR A 300 -14.23 8.03 -5.80
CA TYR A 300 -14.75 9.31 -5.30
C TYR A 300 -13.93 9.87 -4.13
N SER A 301 -12.73 9.36 -3.84
CA SER A 301 -11.90 9.84 -2.74
C SER A 301 -11.68 11.35 -2.81
N PRO A 302 -12.11 12.16 -1.83
CA PRO A 302 -11.99 13.61 -1.89
C PRO A 302 -10.54 14.09 -1.79
N TYR A 303 -9.64 13.27 -1.25
CA TYR A 303 -8.20 13.57 -1.23
C TYR A 303 -7.51 13.36 -2.59
N ARG A 304 -8.08 12.52 -3.46
CA ARG A 304 -7.50 12.23 -4.78
C ARG A 304 -8.25 12.93 -5.91
N TYR A 305 -9.58 13.01 -5.80
CA TYR A 305 -10.47 13.43 -6.88
C TYR A 305 -11.61 14.30 -6.33
N LEU A 306 -11.25 15.47 -5.76
CA LEU A 306 -12.21 16.36 -5.09
C LEU A 306 -13.39 16.73 -6.00
N ASP A 307 -13.15 17.05 -7.27
CA ASP A 307 -14.21 17.42 -8.21
C ASP A 307 -15.25 16.31 -8.39
N ARG A 308 -14.80 15.05 -8.53
CA ARG A 308 -15.70 13.88 -8.62
C ARG A 308 -16.51 13.69 -7.34
N ALA A 309 -15.88 13.91 -6.20
CA ALA A 309 -16.54 13.81 -4.91
C ALA A 309 -17.63 14.90 -4.77
N LEU A 310 -17.34 16.13 -5.20
CA LEU A 310 -18.28 17.24 -5.18
C LEU A 310 -19.44 17.05 -6.19
N GLU A 311 -19.17 16.53 -7.38
CA GLU A 311 -20.24 16.15 -8.33
C GLU A 311 -21.16 15.08 -7.73
N ARG A 312 -20.58 14.09 -7.06
CA ARG A 312 -21.37 13.04 -6.41
C ARG A 312 -22.14 13.57 -5.21
N GLN A 313 -21.57 14.49 -4.41
CA GLN A 313 -22.26 15.20 -3.32
C GLN A 313 -23.51 15.95 -3.85
N LYS A 314 -23.39 16.68 -4.97
CA LYS A 314 -24.54 17.38 -5.58
C LYS A 314 -25.65 16.42 -5.98
N LEU A 315 -25.30 15.23 -6.47
CA LEU A 315 -26.27 14.19 -6.78
C LEU A 315 -26.99 13.70 -5.52
N VAL A 316 -26.25 13.51 -4.41
CA VAL A 316 -26.87 13.14 -3.12
C VAL A 316 -27.84 14.20 -2.65
N LEU A 317 -27.44 15.48 -2.66
CA LEU A 317 -28.30 16.60 -2.28
C LEU A 317 -29.55 16.67 -3.17
N SER A 318 -29.42 16.44 -4.49
CA SER A 318 -30.58 16.36 -5.39
C SER A 318 -31.53 15.22 -5.01
N LYS A 319 -30.99 14.07 -4.61
CA LYS A 319 -31.81 12.93 -4.14
C LYS A 319 -32.50 13.23 -2.81
N MET A 320 -31.86 13.96 -1.92
CA MET A 320 -32.50 14.41 -0.67
C MET A 320 -33.65 15.36 -0.91
N VAL A 321 -33.60 16.21 -1.95
CA VAL A 321 -34.76 17.02 -2.39
C VAL A 321 -35.87 16.15 -2.95
N GLU A 322 -35.52 15.19 -3.83
CA GLU A 322 -36.50 14.26 -4.42
C GLU A 322 -37.25 13.42 -3.37
N THR A 323 -36.58 13.09 -2.27
CA THR A 323 -37.13 12.32 -1.15
C THR A 323 -37.77 13.20 -0.05
N GLY A 324 -37.76 14.51 -0.21
CA GLY A 324 -38.39 15.46 0.70
C GLY A 324 -37.64 15.70 2.01
N HIS A 325 -36.39 15.30 2.10
CA HIS A 325 -35.55 15.53 3.30
C HIS A 325 -35.02 16.96 3.41
N ILE A 326 -34.85 17.65 2.29
CA ILE A 326 -34.42 19.07 2.23
C ILE A 326 -35.19 19.82 1.15
N ALA A 327 -35.26 21.16 1.28
CA ALA A 327 -35.84 22.03 0.27
C ALA A 327 -34.84 22.31 -0.87
N SER A 328 -35.36 22.73 -2.06
CA SER A 328 -34.52 23.09 -3.23
C SER A 328 -33.59 24.26 -2.95
N GLU A 329 -34.00 25.20 -2.11
CA GLU A 329 -33.20 26.35 -1.67
C GLU A 329 -32.01 25.92 -0.81
N GLU A 330 -32.22 25.01 0.13
CA GLU A 330 -31.19 24.43 0.97
C GLU A 330 -30.15 23.67 0.13
N MET A 331 -30.59 22.89 -0.89
CA MET A 331 -29.67 22.24 -1.83
C MET A 331 -28.74 23.25 -2.49
N LYS A 332 -29.25 24.41 -2.95
CA LYS A 332 -28.44 25.45 -3.59
C LYS A 332 -27.43 26.05 -2.62
N GLU A 333 -27.82 26.28 -1.39
CA GLU A 333 -26.95 26.79 -0.34
C GLU A 333 -25.83 25.80 -0.03
N PHE A 334 -26.18 24.56 0.30
CA PHE A 334 -25.21 23.51 0.70
C PHE A 334 -24.28 23.10 -0.45
N SER A 335 -24.72 23.14 -1.72
CA SER A 335 -23.88 22.88 -2.88
C SER A 335 -22.77 23.93 -3.06
N ARG A 336 -22.90 25.13 -2.50
CA ARG A 336 -21.91 26.21 -2.56
C ARG A 336 -20.95 26.24 -1.37
N LYS A 337 -21.31 25.58 -0.27
CA LYS A 337 -20.44 25.50 0.90
C LYS A 337 -19.15 24.77 0.55
N LYS A 338 -18.01 25.35 0.91
CA LYS A 338 -16.70 24.73 0.72
C LYS A 338 -16.52 23.57 1.69
N ILE A 339 -16.17 22.42 1.14
CA ILE A 339 -15.70 21.28 1.93
C ILE A 339 -14.30 21.60 2.47
N ARG A 340 -14.15 21.50 3.79
CA ARG A 340 -12.88 21.58 4.49
C ARG A 340 -12.49 20.17 4.92
N LEU A 341 -11.57 19.55 4.17
CA LEU A 341 -11.02 18.27 4.56
C LEU A 341 -10.00 18.45 5.68
N ALA A 342 -10.02 17.55 6.64
CA ALA A 342 -8.92 17.41 7.58
C ALA A 342 -7.63 17.08 6.82
N PRO A 343 -6.44 17.46 7.33
CA PRO A 343 -5.20 16.98 6.75
C PRO A 343 -5.24 15.46 6.67
N PRO A 344 -4.83 14.84 5.52
CA PRO A 344 -4.84 13.38 5.42
C PRO A 344 -4.01 12.83 6.57
N GLN A 345 -4.68 12.18 7.50
CA GLN A 345 -3.99 11.48 8.57
C GLN A 345 -3.30 10.28 7.93
N THR A 346 -2.02 10.41 7.63
CA THR A 346 -1.16 9.23 7.59
C THR A 346 -1.36 8.63 8.97
N SER A 347 -1.88 7.41 9.02
CA SER A 347 -2.24 6.79 10.28
C SER A 347 -1.16 7.10 11.29
N ALA A 348 -1.53 7.80 12.39
CA ALA A 348 -0.57 8.34 13.36
C ALA A 348 0.36 7.25 13.95
N ASN A 349 0.03 5.98 13.71
CA ASN A 349 0.75 4.79 14.15
C ASN A 349 1.52 4.07 13.05
N ASN A 350 1.41 4.46 11.75
CA ASN A 350 2.21 3.83 10.69
C ASN A 350 3.26 4.80 10.17
N LYS A 351 4.44 4.76 10.81
CA LYS A 351 5.58 5.65 10.50
C LYS A 351 6.31 5.26 9.21
N ALA A 352 6.10 4.01 8.74
CA ALA A 352 6.76 3.46 7.56
C ALA A 352 5.79 2.57 6.74
N PRO A 353 4.70 3.15 6.17
CA PRO A 353 3.61 2.36 5.59
C PRO A 353 4.04 1.42 4.46
N TYR A 354 4.89 1.86 3.54
CA TYR A 354 5.43 1.01 2.48
C TYR A 354 6.28 -0.16 3.02
N PHE A 355 7.00 0.08 4.11
CA PHE A 355 7.77 -0.98 4.76
C PHE A 355 6.85 -1.97 5.49
N VAL A 356 5.78 -1.50 6.10
CA VAL A 356 4.75 -2.35 6.73
C VAL A 356 4.09 -3.25 5.68
N ASP A 357 3.77 -2.75 4.49
CA ASP A 357 3.26 -3.56 3.38
C ASP A 357 4.28 -4.62 2.93
N PHE A 358 5.56 -4.24 2.89
CA PHE A 358 6.64 -5.20 2.60
C PHE A 358 6.71 -6.31 3.64
N VAL A 359 6.69 -5.97 4.93
CA VAL A 359 6.70 -6.95 6.02
C VAL A 359 5.48 -7.86 5.98
N LYS A 360 4.29 -7.30 5.68
CA LYS A 360 3.05 -8.07 5.51
C LYS A 360 3.20 -9.11 4.40
N ALA A 361 3.70 -8.70 3.23
CA ALA A 361 3.92 -9.62 2.11
C ALA A 361 4.92 -10.74 2.46
N GLU A 362 6.03 -10.40 3.15
CA GLU A 362 7.01 -11.39 3.59
C GLU A 362 6.45 -12.36 4.65
N LEU A 363 5.63 -11.87 5.57
CA LEU A 363 4.97 -12.72 6.57
C LEU A 363 3.98 -13.68 5.92
N LEU A 364 3.14 -13.21 5.00
CA LEU A 364 2.21 -14.05 4.27
C LEU A 364 2.94 -15.14 3.49
N ARG A 365 4.05 -14.80 2.81
CA ARG A 365 4.88 -15.77 2.08
C ARG A 365 5.54 -16.81 3.00
N LYS A 366 6.04 -16.38 4.18
CA LYS A 366 6.74 -17.26 5.12
C LYS A 366 5.83 -18.11 5.99
N LEU A 367 4.60 -17.67 6.20
CA LEU A 367 3.64 -18.26 7.13
C LEU A 367 2.33 -18.67 6.41
N GLU A 368 2.37 -18.89 5.08
CA GLU A 368 1.21 -19.21 4.24
C GLU A 368 0.43 -20.44 4.73
N ASP A 369 1.14 -21.41 5.35
CA ASP A 369 0.53 -22.62 5.93
C ASP A 369 -0.23 -22.33 7.25
N ARG A 370 -0.04 -21.17 7.88
CA ARG A 370 -0.57 -20.86 9.22
C ARG A 370 -1.55 -19.71 9.24
N TYR A 371 -1.37 -18.72 8.37
CA TYR A 371 -2.14 -17.48 8.41
C TYR A 371 -2.62 -17.06 7.02
N THR A 372 -3.87 -16.66 6.94
CA THR A 372 -4.38 -15.84 5.85
C THR A 372 -4.08 -14.36 6.12
N GLU A 373 -4.35 -13.48 5.17
CA GLU A 373 -4.18 -12.04 5.35
C GLU A 373 -4.98 -11.49 6.54
N GLU A 374 -6.20 -12.00 6.72
CA GLU A 374 -7.10 -11.60 7.80
C GLU A 374 -6.59 -12.10 9.14
N THR A 375 -6.34 -13.42 9.25
CA THR A 375 -5.89 -14.03 10.50
C THR A 375 -4.50 -13.53 10.92
N LEU A 376 -3.61 -13.22 9.96
CA LEU A 376 -2.31 -12.60 10.25
C LEU A 376 -2.46 -11.23 10.91
N SER A 377 -3.42 -10.44 10.42
CA SER A 377 -3.69 -9.12 10.96
C SER A 377 -4.19 -9.16 12.41
N GLU A 378 -4.87 -10.25 12.77
CA GLU A 378 -5.53 -10.49 14.06
C GLU A 378 -4.72 -11.38 15.02
N ALA A 379 -3.57 -11.89 14.58
CA ALA A 379 -2.79 -12.87 15.32
C ALA A 379 -2.09 -12.33 16.58
N GLY A 380 -2.09 -11.01 16.81
CA GLY A 380 -1.43 -10.40 17.96
C GLY A 380 0.09 -10.54 17.96
N LEU A 381 0.69 -10.83 16.80
CA LEU A 381 2.13 -11.06 16.68
C LEU A 381 2.92 -9.77 16.98
N ARG A 382 4.11 -9.94 17.53
CA ARG A 382 5.13 -8.88 17.60
C ARG A 382 6.23 -9.19 16.60
N VAL A 383 6.32 -8.37 15.55
CA VAL A 383 7.25 -8.57 14.43
C VAL A 383 8.38 -7.57 14.54
N TYR A 384 9.57 -8.04 14.89
CA TYR A 384 10.76 -7.22 14.95
C TYR A 384 11.47 -7.25 13.60
N THR A 385 11.90 -6.08 13.13
CA THR A 385 12.44 -5.90 11.78
C THR A 385 13.81 -5.22 11.82
N THR A 386 14.41 -5.08 10.65
CA THR A 386 15.72 -4.44 10.48
C THR A 386 15.63 -2.96 10.12
N LEU A 387 14.41 -2.37 10.09
CA LEU A 387 14.17 -0.98 9.74
C LEU A 387 14.83 -0.03 10.75
N LEU A 388 15.49 1.00 10.24
CA LEU A 388 15.96 2.14 11.04
C LEU A 388 15.04 3.34 10.78
N PRO A 389 14.19 3.75 11.74
CA PRO A 389 13.16 4.77 11.53
C PRO A 389 13.70 6.12 11.04
N HIS A 390 14.88 6.52 11.52
CA HIS A 390 15.53 7.77 11.10
C HIS A 390 15.98 7.73 9.63
N LEU A 391 16.55 6.60 9.17
CA LEU A 391 16.93 6.43 7.77
C LEU A 391 15.69 6.35 6.88
N ASN A 392 14.64 5.65 7.31
CA ASN A 392 13.40 5.59 6.56
C ASN A 392 12.74 6.96 6.42
N SER A 393 12.73 7.78 7.48
CA SER A 393 12.23 9.15 7.43
C SER A 393 13.07 10.05 6.53
N ALA A 394 14.39 9.87 6.53
CA ALA A 394 15.29 10.59 5.62
C ALA A 394 15.04 10.19 4.15
N ALA A 395 14.90 8.88 3.88
CA ALA A 395 14.56 8.36 2.56
C ALA A 395 13.22 8.91 2.05
N GLN A 396 12.21 8.97 2.91
CA GLN A 396 10.89 9.50 2.56
C GLN A 396 10.95 10.98 2.18
N ARG A 397 11.69 11.79 2.95
CA ARG A 397 11.93 13.21 2.59
C ARG A 397 12.67 13.32 1.28
N ALA A 398 13.75 12.57 1.10
CA ALA A 398 14.57 12.60 -0.12
C ALA A 398 13.76 12.24 -1.38
N VAL A 399 12.90 11.23 -1.30
CA VAL A 399 11.98 10.87 -2.41
C VAL A 399 11.01 12.01 -2.68
N ALA A 400 10.37 12.57 -1.64
CA ALA A 400 9.39 13.64 -1.82
C ALA A 400 9.99 14.91 -2.41
N GLU A 401 11.16 15.32 -1.91
CA GLU A 401 11.89 16.52 -2.38
C GLU A 401 12.47 16.31 -3.77
N GLY A 402 13.09 15.15 -4.03
CA GLY A 402 13.66 14.81 -5.33
C GLY A 402 12.61 14.78 -6.44
N VAL A 403 11.48 14.12 -6.21
CA VAL A 403 10.37 14.10 -7.17
C VAL A 403 9.81 15.50 -7.38
N GLY A 404 9.59 16.26 -6.31
CA GLY A 404 9.11 17.66 -6.42
C GLY A 404 10.06 18.58 -7.17
N SER A 405 11.36 18.39 -7.06
CA SER A 405 12.37 19.12 -7.83
C SER A 405 12.30 18.75 -9.32
N GLN A 406 12.16 17.47 -9.65
CA GLN A 406 12.06 17.01 -11.04
C GLN A 406 10.76 17.48 -11.71
N GLU A 407 9.63 17.49 -10.99
CA GLU A 407 8.37 18.03 -11.50
C GLU A 407 8.52 19.51 -11.91
N LYS A 408 9.16 20.32 -11.06
CA LYS A 408 9.43 21.74 -11.38
C LYS A 408 10.28 21.89 -12.63
N THR A 409 11.32 21.06 -12.77
CA THR A 409 12.22 21.07 -13.93
C THR A 409 11.48 20.68 -15.21
N LEU A 410 10.63 19.64 -15.12
CA LEU A 410 9.83 19.17 -16.25
C LEU A 410 8.79 20.20 -16.68
N GLU A 411 8.13 20.85 -15.73
CA GLU A 411 7.15 21.90 -16.01
C GLU A 411 7.80 23.11 -16.67
N ALA A 412 8.98 23.53 -16.19
CA ALA A 412 9.76 24.60 -16.82
C ALA A 412 10.18 24.25 -18.26
N ALA A 413 10.61 23.00 -18.50
CA ALA A 413 10.94 22.51 -19.82
C ALA A 413 9.72 22.47 -20.76
N LYS A 414 8.55 22.01 -20.27
CA LYS A 414 7.29 21.98 -21.00
C LYS A 414 6.84 23.40 -21.39
N GLN A 415 6.91 24.34 -20.47
CA GLN A 415 6.58 25.75 -20.76
C GLN A 415 7.52 26.36 -21.81
N LYS A 416 8.82 26.06 -21.73
CA LYS A 416 9.80 26.50 -22.72
C LYS A 416 9.51 25.93 -24.11
N ALA A 417 9.21 24.63 -24.20
CA ALA A 417 8.85 23.96 -25.46
C ALA A 417 7.55 24.52 -26.07
N LEU A 418 6.53 24.79 -25.24
CA LEU A 418 5.27 25.42 -25.68
C LEU A 418 5.51 26.83 -26.21
N ALA A 419 6.35 27.64 -25.52
CA ALA A 419 6.69 28.98 -25.97
C ALA A 419 7.46 28.97 -27.31
N GLU A 420 8.37 28.01 -27.48
CA GLU A 420 9.13 27.83 -28.73
C GLU A 420 8.22 27.38 -29.90
N ASN A 421 7.32 26.44 -29.66
CA ASN A 421 6.32 26.01 -30.65
C ASN A 421 5.36 27.15 -31.02
N ALA A 422 4.89 27.95 -30.06
CA ALA A 422 4.07 29.13 -30.33
C ALA A 422 4.80 30.19 -31.17
N ARG A 423 6.11 30.34 -31.02
CA ARG A 423 6.94 31.23 -31.88
C ARG A 423 7.09 30.66 -33.28
N ARG A 424 7.20 29.33 -33.45
CA ARG A 424 7.31 28.66 -34.76
C ARG A 424 5.97 28.69 -35.53
N THR A 425 4.82 28.52 -34.85
CA THR A 425 3.49 28.56 -35.43
C THR A 425 3.09 29.98 -35.86
N LYS A 426 3.49 31.02 -35.14
CA LYS A 426 3.29 32.41 -35.59
C LYS A 426 4.01 32.75 -36.91
N LYS A 427 5.01 31.97 -37.34
CA LYS A 427 5.69 32.13 -38.64
C LYS A 427 5.05 31.34 -39.78
N LYS A 428 4.06 30.45 -39.53
CA LYS A 428 3.36 29.65 -40.53
C LYS A 428 1.86 29.70 -40.24
N ALA A 429 1.23 30.84 -40.48
CA ALA A 429 -0.23 31.00 -40.33
C ALA A 429 -0.93 30.49 -41.57
N LEU A 430 -1.60 29.35 -41.48
CA LEU A 430 -2.79 28.97 -42.22
C LEU A 430 -3.82 28.51 -41.17
N PRO A 431 -5.08 28.95 -41.23
CA PRO A 431 -6.08 28.59 -40.23
C PRO A 431 -6.55 27.15 -40.47
N SER A 432 -6.24 26.27 -39.53
CA SER A 432 -6.89 24.96 -39.40
C SER A 432 -7.92 24.99 -38.25
N PRO A 433 -9.04 24.26 -38.37
CA PRO A 433 -10.12 24.32 -37.41
C PRO A 433 -9.66 23.80 -36.04
N SER A 434 -10.01 24.53 -35.00
CA SER A 434 -9.71 24.26 -33.60
C SER A 434 -10.36 22.97 -33.13
N VAL A 435 -9.57 21.89 -33.07
CA VAL A 435 -9.88 20.75 -32.21
C VAL A 435 -9.36 21.12 -30.82
N SER A 436 -10.26 21.34 -29.88
CA SER A 436 -9.90 21.51 -28.48
C SER A 436 -9.12 20.27 -28.02
N PRO A 437 -7.88 20.40 -27.51
CA PRO A 437 -7.15 19.25 -27.00
C PRO A 437 -7.91 18.69 -25.80
N SER A 438 -8.23 17.40 -25.87
CA SER A 438 -8.66 16.64 -24.70
C SER A 438 -7.64 16.87 -23.58
N PRO A 439 -8.03 17.08 -22.31
CA PRO A 439 -7.08 17.27 -21.24
C PRO A 439 -6.19 16.03 -21.16
N GLU A 440 -4.91 16.20 -21.49
CA GLU A 440 -3.91 15.15 -21.28
C GLU A 440 -3.90 14.78 -19.80
N PRO A 441 -3.85 13.48 -19.45
CA PRO A 441 -3.75 13.07 -18.07
C PRO A 441 -2.51 13.73 -17.45
N GLU A 442 -2.70 14.40 -16.32
CA GLU A 442 -1.64 15.05 -15.56
C GLU A 442 -0.60 13.99 -15.18
N LEU A 443 0.56 14.03 -15.80
CA LEU A 443 1.66 13.09 -15.56
C LEU A 443 2.23 13.42 -14.18
N ARG A 444 1.90 12.61 -13.18
CA ARG A 444 2.50 12.70 -11.86
C ARG A 444 3.76 11.86 -11.82
N LEU A 445 4.87 12.49 -11.49
CA LEU A 445 6.11 11.78 -11.24
C LEU A 445 6.05 11.08 -9.88
N GLU A 446 6.62 9.89 -9.84
CA GLU A 446 6.76 9.09 -8.63
C GLU A 446 8.21 8.63 -8.49
N GLY A 447 8.62 8.34 -7.26
CA GLY A 447 9.93 7.83 -6.94
C GLY A 447 9.86 6.81 -5.82
N ALA A 448 10.85 5.95 -5.75
CA ALA A 448 10.99 4.97 -4.68
C ALA A 448 12.46 4.87 -4.25
N MET A 449 12.69 4.42 -3.01
CA MET A 449 14.02 4.25 -2.45
C MET A 449 14.06 3.09 -1.48
N ALA A 450 15.10 2.27 -1.57
CA ALA A 450 15.43 1.29 -0.55
C ALA A 450 16.92 1.41 -0.19
N ALA A 451 17.24 1.20 1.07
CA ALA A 451 18.61 1.15 1.58
C ALA A 451 18.86 -0.19 2.26
N VAL A 452 19.92 -0.87 1.83
CA VAL A 452 20.33 -2.17 2.34
C VAL A 452 21.75 -2.06 2.90
N ASP A 453 21.97 -2.65 4.06
CA ASP A 453 23.31 -2.84 4.60
C ASP A 453 23.99 -3.98 3.85
N HIS A 454 25.00 -3.66 3.06
CA HIS A 454 25.68 -4.63 2.19
C HIS A 454 26.41 -5.75 2.91
N ARG A 455 26.68 -5.60 4.22
CA ARG A 455 27.33 -6.64 5.03
C ARG A 455 26.37 -7.67 5.58
N THR A 456 25.15 -7.24 5.87
CA THR A 456 24.14 -8.09 6.52
C THR A 456 23.00 -8.46 5.61
N GLY A 457 22.82 -7.75 4.49
CA GLY A 457 21.62 -7.83 3.62
C GLY A 457 20.37 -7.21 4.27
N PHE A 458 20.50 -6.54 5.40
CA PHE A 458 19.37 -5.97 6.13
C PHE A 458 18.81 -4.73 5.44
N ILE A 459 17.49 -4.72 5.19
CA ILE A 459 16.79 -3.55 4.67
C ILE A 459 16.65 -2.53 5.81
N ARG A 460 17.32 -1.39 5.69
CA ARG A 460 17.38 -0.31 6.68
C ARG A 460 16.36 0.79 6.44
N ALA A 461 15.95 0.99 5.19
CA ALA A 461 14.88 1.89 4.78
C ALA A 461 14.19 1.37 3.53
N LEU A 462 12.87 1.62 3.39
CA LEU A 462 12.09 1.27 2.22
C LEU A 462 10.92 2.25 2.05
N VAL A 463 10.93 2.95 0.92
CA VAL A 463 9.93 3.94 0.51
C VAL A 463 9.46 3.62 -0.90
N GLY A 464 8.22 3.16 -1.05
CA GLY A 464 7.67 2.69 -2.33
C GLY A 464 7.01 3.77 -3.17
N GLY A 465 6.93 5.01 -2.69
CA GLY A 465 6.31 6.13 -3.39
C GLY A 465 6.50 7.46 -2.67
N ARG A 466 6.17 8.55 -3.36
CA ARG A 466 6.28 9.91 -2.83
C ARG A 466 5.41 10.14 -1.60
N ASN A 467 4.18 9.67 -1.65
CA ASN A 467 3.20 9.85 -0.58
C ASN A 467 2.24 8.66 -0.54
N TYR A 468 2.27 7.91 0.55
CA TYR A 468 1.47 6.71 0.73
C TYR A 468 -0.05 6.99 0.73
N SER A 469 -0.50 8.12 1.26
CA SER A 469 -1.93 8.48 1.26
C SER A 469 -2.48 8.78 -0.14
N GLN A 470 -1.61 9.15 -1.09
CA GLN A 470 -1.98 9.40 -2.48
C GLN A 470 -1.89 8.13 -3.34
N THR A 471 -0.90 7.28 -3.06
CA THR A 471 -0.72 6.00 -3.73
C THR A 471 -0.10 4.98 -2.79
N SER A 472 -0.83 3.90 -2.51
CA SER A 472 -0.35 2.75 -1.76
C SER A 472 0.46 1.77 -2.63
N PHE A 473 0.55 2.02 -3.95
CA PHE A 473 1.33 1.16 -4.83
C PHE A 473 2.81 1.19 -4.44
N ASN A 474 3.27 0.09 -3.85
CA ASN A 474 4.65 -0.07 -3.39
C ASN A 474 5.54 -0.45 -4.57
N ARG A 475 6.27 0.52 -5.12
CA ARG A 475 7.13 0.32 -6.30
C ARG A 475 8.31 -0.59 -6.03
N ILE A 476 8.77 -0.67 -4.81
CA ILE A 476 9.87 -1.59 -4.44
C ILE A 476 9.42 -3.05 -4.57
N LEU A 477 8.16 -3.36 -4.21
CA LEU A 477 7.58 -4.70 -4.29
C LEU A 477 7.00 -5.03 -5.67
N ASN A 478 6.19 -4.10 -6.20
CA ASN A 478 5.21 -4.42 -7.23
C ASN A 478 5.56 -3.89 -8.61
N MET A 479 6.54 -2.99 -8.72
CA MET A 479 6.99 -2.48 -10.00
C MET A 479 7.92 -3.51 -10.64
N LYS A 480 7.58 -3.95 -11.85
CA LYS A 480 8.48 -4.76 -12.68
C LYS A 480 8.98 -3.91 -13.84
N ARG A 481 10.29 -3.91 -14.03
CA ARG A 481 10.96 -3.17 -15.11
C ARG A 481 12.13 -3.98 -15.65
N GLN A 482 12.41 -3.78 -16.91
CA GLN A 482 13.63 -4.31 -17.51
C GLN A 482 14.84 -3.75 -16.75
N VAL A 483 15.67 -4.67 -16.26
CA VAL A 483 16.78 -4.31 -15.37
C VAL A 483 17.98 -3.72 -16.13
N GLY A 484 18.03 -3.90 -17.45
CA GLY A 484 19.09 -3.36 -18.27
C GLY A 484 20.47 -3.83 -17.82
N SER A 485 21.46 -2.97 -17.94
CA SER A 485 22.86 -3.29 -17.64
C SER A 485 23.16 -3.66 -16.19
N THR A 486 22.21 -3.50 -15.25
CA THR A 486 22.35 -4.01 -13.88
C THR A 486 22.39 -5.55 -13.82
N PHE A 487 21.96 -6.23 -14.88
CA PHE A 487 22.06 -7.68 -15.01
C PHE A 487 23.46 -8.17 -15.39
N LYS A 488 24.31 -7.32 -16.00
CA LYS A 488 25.64 -7.72 -16.46
C LYS A 488 26.55 -8.31 -15.38
N PRO A 489 26.61 -7.81 -14.14
CA PRO A 489 27.39 -8.45 -13.07
C PRO A 489 27.10 -9.94 -12.91
N ILE A 490 25.84 -10.38 -13.10
CA ILE A 490 25.47 -11.80 -13.04
C ILE A 490 26.11 -12.60 -14.18
N VAL A 491 26.13 -12.03 -15.39
CA VAL A 491 26.78 -12.65 -16.56
C VAL A 491 28.26 -12.85 -16.31
N PHE A 492 28.92 -11.81 -15.79
CA PHE A 492 30.37 -11.87 -15.49
C PHE A 492 30.66 -12.82 -14.32
N LEU A 493 29.80 -12.86 -13.30
CA LEU A 493 29.92 -13.82 -12.21
C LEU A 493 29.78 -15.26 -12.73
N ALA A 494 28.81 -15.52 -13.59
CA ALA A 494 28.61 -16.84 -14.21
C ALA A 494 29.86 -17.28 -15.00
N ALA A 495 30.54 -16.36 -15.70
CA ALA A 495 31.80 -16.65 -16.37
C ALA A 495 32.90 -17.06 -15.39
N LEU A 496 33.08 -16.26 -14.30
CA LEU A 496 34.07 -16.55 -13.28
C LEU A 496 33.80 -17.89 -12.56
N GLN A 497 32.52 -18.23 -12.31
CA GLN A 497 32.12 -19.51 -11.73
C GLN A 497 32.36 -20.69 -12.67
N LYS A 498 32.09 -20.53 -13.97
CA LYS A 498 32.39 -21.54 -15.00
C LYS A 498 33.88 -21.80 -15.09
N GLY A 499 34.69 -20.79 -14.79
CA GLY A 499 36.14 -20.88 -14.65
C GLY A 499 36.95 -20.80 -15.93
N LYS A 500 36.49 -21.36 -17.06
CA LYS A 500 37.20 -21.36 -18.34
C LYS A 500 36.25 -21.40 -19.54
N ASP A 501 36.75 -20.92 -20.70
CA ASP A 501 36.06 -20.96 -21.98
C ASP A 501 36.09 -22.38 -22.60
N SER A 502 35.54 -22.53 -23.81
CA SER A 502 35.51 -23.76 -24.57
C SER A 502 36.91 -24.22 -25.01
N ALA A 503 37.88 -23.32 -25.11
CA ALA A 503 39.27 -23.60 -25.44
C ALA A 503 40.16 -23.94 -24.23
N GLY A 504 39.60 -23.83 -23.01
CA GLY A 504 40.32 -24.10 -21.78
C GLY A 504 41.01 -22.86 -21.15
N THR A 505 40.84 -21.67 -21.73
CA THR A 505 41.42 -20.41 -21.21
C THR A 505 40.65 -19.95 -19.99
N PRO A 506 41.31 -19.64 -18.85
CA PRO A 506 40.63 -19.26 -17.62
C PRO A 506 39.91 -17.89 -17.75
N PHE A 507 38.65 -17.81 -17.36
CA PHE A 507 37.96 -16.54 -17.16
C PHE A 507 38.52 -15.84 -15.93
N THR A 508 39.19 -14.73 -16.16
CA THR A 508 39.73 -13.83 -15.13
C THR A 508 39.34 -12.39 -15.45
N PRO A 509 39.48 -11.44 -14.53
CA PRO A 509 39.26 -10.03 -14.86
C PRO A 509 40.14 -9.50 -16.02
N ALA A 510 41.27 -10.19 -16.32
CA ALA A 510 42.18 -9.87 -17.41
C ALA A 510 41.90 -10.67 -18.69
N TYR A 511 40.93 -11.60 -18.71
CA TYR A 511 40.56 -12.38 -19.88
C TYR A 511 40.23 -11.45 -21.05
N PRO A 512 40.87 -11.66 -22.23
CA PRO A 512 40.65 -10.82 -23.41
C PRO A 512 39.30 -11.17 -24.06
N ILE A 513 38.53 -10.14 -24.38
CA ILE A 513 37.27 -10.28 -25.11
C ILE A 513 37.17 -9.18 -26.16
N GLU A 514 36.60 -9.51 -27.32
CA GLU A 514 36.53 -8.56 -28.42
C GLU A 514 35.26 -7.70 -28.35
N ASP A 515 35.42 -6.38 -28.36
CA ASP A 515 34.38 -5.40 -28.61
C ASP A 515 34.34 -5.07 -30.12
N ALA A 516 33.51 -5.78 -30.84
CA ALA A 516 33.30 -5.64 -32.28
C ALA A 516 31.84 -5.99 -32.63
N PRO A 517 31.35 -5.71 -33.84
CA PRO A 517 30.01 -6.12 -34.27
C PRO A 517 29.77 -7.60 -33.99
N PHE A 518 28.64 -7.90 -33.34
CA PHE A 518 28.28 -9.25 -32.92
C PHE A 518 26.88 -9.61 -33.40
N HIS A 519 26.78 -10.79 -34.04
CA HIS A 519 25.54 -11.31 -34.57
C HIS A 519 25.35 -12.73 -34.09
N LEU A 520 24.18 -13.02 -33.51
CA LEU A 520 23.85 -14.34 -33.03
C LEU A 520 22.52 -14.79 -33.62
N THR A 521 22.54 -15.91 -34.35
CA THR A 521 21.35 -16.60 -34.81
C THR A 521 21.25 -17.91 -34.04
N TYR A 522 20.37 -17.95 -33.04
CA TYR A 522 20.21 -19.13 -32.18
C TYR A 522 19.05 -20.03 -32.58
N ASP A 523 18.12 -19.52 -33.39
CA ASP A 523 17.06 -20.29 -34.02
C ASP A 523 16.85 -19.78 -35.45
N ARG A 524 16.79 -20.71 -36.43
CA ARG A 524 16.60 -20.34 -37.84
C ARG A 524 15.26 -19.67 -38.14
N SER A 525 14.28 -19.82 -37.24
CA SER A 525 12.96 -19.20 -37.34
C SER A 525 12.90 -17.78 -36.74
N GLN A 526 13.95 -17.36 -36.05
CA GLN A 526 14.02 -16.07 -35.36
C GLN A 526 14.96 -15.08 -36.06
N PRO A 527 14.69 -13.76 -35.99
CA PRO A 527 15.62 -12.78 -36.51
C PRO A 527 16.97 -12.86 -35.78
N THR A 528 18.05 -12.62 -36.53
CA THR A 528 19.41 -12.52 -35.98
C THR A 528 19.48 -11.40 -34.95
N TRP A 529 19.90 -11.73 -33.73
CA TRP A 529 20.10 -10.74 -32.69
C TRP A 529 21.46 -10.06 -32.83
N SER A 530 21.45 -8.70 -32.82
CA SER A 530 22.64 -7.87 -33.05
C SER A 530 22.67 -6.76 -32.01
N PRO A 531 23.32 -6.97 -30.86
CA PRO A 531 23.43 -5.94 -29.81
C PRO A 531 24.31 -4.78 -30.31
N LYS A 532 23.96 -3.57 -29.92
CA LYS A 532 24.74 -2.34 -30.19
C LYS A 532 25.26 -1.76 -28.88
N ASN A 533 26.45 -1.22 -28.92
CA ASN A 533 26.95 -0.39 -27.82
C ASN A 533 26.17 0.93 -27.73
N TYR A 534 26.23 1.58 -26.58
CA TYR A 534 25.63 2.90 -26.39
C TYR A 534 26.38 3.94 -27.26
N GLU A 535 27.71 3.86 -27.29
CA GLU A 535 28.55 4.61 -28.19
C GLU A 535 28.77 3.80 -29.49
N PRO A 536 28.75 4.44 -30.67
CA PRO A 536 28.83 3.73 -31.94
C PRO A 536 30.21 3.16 -32.25
N GLU A 537 31.23 3.49 -31.51
CA GLU A 537 32.62 3.06 -31.69
C GLU A 537 32.87 1.74 -30.97
N PHE A 538 33.79 0.94 -31.54
CA PHE A 538 34.26 -0.32 -30.98
C PHE A 538 35.72 -0.19 -30.54
N GLU A 539 36.03 -0.78 -29.38
CA GLU A 539 37.38 -0.67 -28.79
C GLU A 539 38.31 -1.84 -29.24
N GLY A 540 37.79 -2.85 -29.91
CA GLY A 540 38.56 -4.04 -30.28
C GLY A 540 38.78 -4.97 -29.08
N TRP A 541 40.00 -5.54 -28.94
CA TRP A 541 40.33 -6.43 -27.83
C TRP A 541 40.49 -5.68 -26.49
N ILE A 542 39.65 -6.02 -25.54
CA ILE A 542 39.60 -5.42 -24.18
C ILE A 542 39.60 -6.53 -23.12
N THR A 543 39.74 -6.16 -21.86
CA THR A 543 39.62 -7.11 -20.74
C THR A 543 38.19 -7.22 -20.23
N LEU A 544 37.82 -8.34 -19.57
CA LEU A 544 36.51 -8.48 -18.89
C LEU A 544 36.29 -7.34 -17.88
N ARG A 545 37.33 -6.93 -17.13
CA ARG A 545 37.26 -5.78 -16.23
C ARG A 545 36.80 -4.52 -16.94
N ARG A 546 37.40 -4.22 -18.10
CA ARG A 546 37.05 -3.04 -18.91
C ARG A 546 35.63 -3.16 -19.46
N ALA A 547 35.29 -4.33 -20.00
CA ALA A 547 33.97 -4.59 -20.57
C ALA A 547 32.84 -4.36 -19.53
N LEU A 548 33.02 -4.80 -18.28
CA LEU A 548 32.06 -4.58 -17.21
C LEU A 548 32.06 -3.12 -16.73
N ALA A 549 33.25 -2.53 -16.50
CA ALA A 549 33.38 -1.17 -16.00
C ALA A 549 32.75 -0.12 -16.93
N HIS A 550 32.87 -0.32 -18.25
CA HIS A 550 32.26 0.56 -19.27
C HIS A 550 30.91 0.05 -19.79
N SER A 551 30.39 -1.06 -19.21
CA SER A 551 29.09 -1.63 -19.57
C SER A 551 28.95 -1.92 -21.08
N ILE A 552 29.97 -2.47 -21.70
CA ILE A 552 30.04 -2.72 -23.15
C ILE A 552 29.10 -3.86 -23.53
N ASN A 553 28.13 -3.61 -24.41
CA ASN A 553 27.07 -4.55 -24.75
C ASN A 553 27.56 -5.71 -25.59
N THR A 554 28.35 -5.44 -26.63
CA THR A 554 28.85 -6.47 -27.58
C THR A 554 29.78 -7.45 -26.87
N ALA A 555 30.72 -6.98 -26.07
CA ALA A 555 31.59 -7.81 -25.25
C ALA A 555 30.81 -8.66 -24.24
N SER A 556 29.78 -8.07 -23.56
CA SER A 556 28.92 -8.82 -22.63
C SER A 556 28.12 -9.92 -23.34
N ALA A 557 27.63 -9.65 -24.55
CA ALA A 557 26.91 -10.63 -25.36
C ALA A 557 27.81 -11.79 -25.86
N ARG A 558 29.07 -11.49 -26.25
CA ARG A 558 30.05 -12.52 -26.56
C ARG A 558 30.37 -13.39 -25.36
N LEU A 559 30.62 -12.77 -24.21
CA LEU A 559 30.87 -13.50 -22.97
C LEU A 559 29.72 -14.45 -22.64
N ALA A 560 28.47 -13.96 -22.74
CA ALA A 560 27.30 -14.78 -22.47
C ALA A 560 27.17 -15.97 -23.45
N ASN A 561 27.54 -15.79 -24.69
CA ASN A 561 27.56 -16.89 -25.67
C ASN A 561 28.60 -17.98 -25.29
N GLU A 562 29.77 -17.57 -24.79
CA GLU A 562 30.81 -18.49 -24.28
C GLU A 562 30.39 -19.17 -22.97
N VAL A 563 29.72 -18.47 -22.09
CA VAL A 563 29.24 -19.00 -20.80
C VAL A 563 28.06 -19.94 -21.01
N GLY A 564 27.11 -19.55 -21.83
CA GLY A 564 25.82 -20.21 -22.05
C GLY A 564 24.70 -19.56 -21.22
N ILE A 565 23.54 -19.35 -21.85
CA ILE A 565 22.39 -18.66 -21.24
C ILE A 565 21.87 -19.40 -20.02
N ARG A 566 21.85 -20.74 -20.04
CA ARG A 566 21.41 -21.55 -18.88
C ARG A 566 22.28 -21.36 -17.66
N GLU A 567 23.60 -21.27 -17.82
CA GLU A 567 24.50 -21.03 -16.69
C GLU A 567 24.29 -19.66 -16.08
N ILE A 568 24.00 -18.64 -16.91
CA ILE A 568 23.67 -17.31 -16.45
C ILE A 568 22.34 -17.32 -15.67
N ILE A 569 21.32 -18.04 -16.17
CA ILE A 569 20.04 -18.21 -15.48
C ILE A 569 20.22 -18.95 -14.14
N ASN A 570 21.01 -20.03 -14.12
CA ASN A 570 21.32 -20.78 -12.91
C ASN A 570 22.02 -19.90 -11.87
N THR A 571 22.97 -19.08 -12.30
CA THR A 571 23.65 -18.10 -11.44
C THR A 571 22.67 -17.07 -10.89
N ALA A 572 21.77 -16.50 -11.72
CA ALA A 572 20.74 -15.58 -11.27
C ALA A 572 19.79 -16.22 -10.27
N ARG A 573 19.37 -17.48 -10.47
CA ARG A 573 18.54 -18.25 -9.53
C ARG A 573 19.25 -18.49 -8.21
N ALA A 574 20.53 -18.86 -8.24
CA ALA A 574 21.34 -19.04 -7.04
C ALA A 574 21.51 -17.75 -6.21
N LEU A 575 21.47 -16.58 -6.87
CA LEU A 575 21.46 -15.27 -6.22
C LEU A 575 20.08 -14.85 -5.69
N GLY A 576 19.02 -15.62 -5.93
CA GLY A 576 17.68 -15.37 -5.38
C GLY A 576 16.73 -14.63 -6.32
N VAL A 577 17.00 -14.59 -7.63
CA VAL A 577 16.03 -14.08 -8.61
C VAL A 577 14.88 -15.08 -8.76
N GLU A 578 13.66 -14.64 -8.45
CA GLU A 578 12.44 -15.46 -8.51
C GLU A 578 11.62 -15.18 -9.79
N GLY A 579 11.76 -14.00 -10.41
CA GLY A 579 11.05 -13.57 -11.60
C GLY A 579 11.32 -14.43 -12.84
N GLU A 580 10.54 -14.24 -13.90
CA GLU A 580 10.73 -14.96 -15.15
C GLU A 580 12.06 -14.58 -15.82
N LEU A 581 12.84 -15.59 -16.15
CA LEU A 581 14.12 -15.45 -16.86
C LEU A 581 14.02 -16.20 -18.19
N PRO A 582 13.69 -15.51 -19.28
CA PRO A 582 13.57 -16.15 -20.59
C PRO A 582 14.94 -16.65 -21.09
N GLU A 583 14.96 -17.86 -21.65
CA GLU A 583 16.19 -18.44 -22.20
C GLU A 583 16.50 -17.88 -23.62
N VAL A 584 16.77 -16.57 -23.66
CA VAL A 584 17.07 -15.81 -24.88
C VAL A 584 18.36 -15.01 -24.73
N PRO A 585 19.14 -14.78 -25.80
CA PRO A 585 20.42 -14.07 -25.74
C PRO A 585 20.33 -12.65 -25.15
N SER A 586 19.21 -11.96 -25.38
CA SER A 586 19.00 -10.60 -24.89
C SER A 586 18.92 -10.49 -23.36
N ILE A 587 18.76 -11.60 -22.63
CA ILE A 587 18.82 -11.63 -21.16
C ILE A 587 20.11 -11.00 -20.64
N THR A 588 21.23 -11.15 -21.36
CA THR A 588 22.54 -10.57 -21.05
C THR A 588 22.53 -9.05 -20.90
N LEU A 589 21.65 -8.39 -21.62
CA LEU A 589 21.49 -6.94 -21.59
C LEU A 589 20.35 -6.49 -20.67
N GLY A 590 19.81 -7.44 -19.87
CA GLY A 590 18.82 -7.14 -18.84
C GLY A 590 17.41 -6.90 -19.38
N THR A 591 17.00 -7.70 -20.37
CA THR A 591 15.59 -7.73 -20.82
C THR A 591 14.59 -8.31 -19.83
N PRO A 592 14.97 -9.16 -18.84
CA PRO A 592 14.02 -9.59 -17.81
C PRO A 592 13.45 -8.41 -17.02
N GLU A 593 12.18 -8.55 -16.68
CA GLU A 593 11.49 -7.59 -15.81
C GLU A 593 11.52 -8.08 -14.37
N LEU A 594 12.31 -7.41 -13.53
CA LEU A 594 12.44 -7.70 -12.12
C LEU A 594 11.92 -6.53 -11.29
N SER A 595 11.52 -6.85 -10.07
CA SER A 595 11.20 -5.82 -9.08
C SER A 595 12.48 -5.28 -8.42
N PRO A 596 12.46 -4.04 -7.89
CA PRO A 596 13.59 -3.51 -7.14
C PRO A 596 13.99 -4.40 -5.95
N VAL A 597 13.02 -5.05 -5.28
CA VAL A 597 13.34 -5.95 -4.16
C VAL A 597 14.09 -7.19 -4.61
N GLU A 598 13.83 -7.71 -5.81
CA GLU A 598 14.61 -8.83 -6.36
C GLU A 598 16.05 -8.40 -6.67
N LEU A 599 16.23 -7.18 -7.20
CA LEU A 599 17.57 -6.63 -7.43
C LEU A 599 18.37 -6.38 -6.14
N LEU A 600 17.70 -6.11 -5.03
CA LEU A 600 18.36 -5.91 -3.73
C LEU A 600 18.84 -7.23 -3.09
N LYS A 601 18.35 -8.38 -3.56
CA LYS A 601 18.79 -9.71 -3.09
C LYS A 601 20.10 -10.16 -3.77
N ILE A 602 20.42 -9.60 -4.92
CA ILE A 602 21.59 -9.90 -5.76
C ILE A 602 22.79 -9.05 -5.35
#